data_e5288f66957133f78874866a10aff191
#
_entry.id   e5288f66957133f78874866a10aff191
#
_cell.length_a   1.000
_cell.length_b   1.000
_cell.length_c   1.000
_cell.angle_alpha   90.00
_cell.angle_beta   90.00
_cell.angle_gamma   90.00
#
_symmetry.space_group_name_H-M   'P 1'
#
loop_
_entity.id
_entity.type
_entity.pdbx_description
1 polymer ?
#
loop_
_entity_poly.entity_id
_entity_poly.type
_entity_poly.pdbx_seq_one_letter_code
_entity_poly.pdbx_strand_id
1 'polypeptide(L)'
;MQECYKAIGGNYEAVLGRLHSEALIQRFTLKFLEDQSYLQLKQTLENKNYEDAFRSAHTLKGVCQNLSFDRLYEVSDKSLLNQIYSQNLIKVMQEKIDFFKSNSGINSIDYNASSGQLTIINEKQKIIYQREDPGFDVFKVFE
;
A
#
# COMPACT_ATOMS: atom_id res chain seq x y z
N MET A 1 -31.13 -2.81 -7.22
CA MET A 1 -29.66 -2.60 -7.24
C MET A 1 -29.27 -1.11 -7.16
N GLN A 2 -29.92 -0.24 -7.90
CA GLN A 2 -29.59 1.19 -7.91
C GLN A 2 -29.65 1.85 -6.53
N GLU A 3 -30.71 1.59 -5.75
CA GLU A 3 -30.81 2.11 -4.37
C GLU A 3 -29.70 1.57 -3.44
N CYS A 4 -29.29 0.32 -3.63
CA CYS A 4 -28.15 -0.25 -2.91
C CYS A 4 -26.85 0.49 -3.20
N TYR A 5 -26.56 0.73 -4.48
CA TYR A 5 -25.37 1.51 -4.88
C TYR A 5 -25.38 2.93 -4.31
N LYS A 6 -26.53 3.60 -4.34
CA LYS A 6 -26.68 4.91 -3.75
C LYS A 6 -26.39 4.91 -2.25
N ALA A 7 -26.89 3.91 -1.53
CA ALA A 7 -26.69 3.78 -0.07
C ALA A 7 -25.22 3.57 0.32
N ILE A 8 -24.47 2.83 -0.50
CA ILE A 8 -23.04 2.54 -0.24
C ILE A 8 -22.08 3.56 -0.88
N GLY A 9 -22.59 4.58 -1.55
CA GLY A 9 -21.77 5.56 -2.26
C GLY A 9 -21.07 5.00 -3.49
N GLY A 10 -21.71 4.06 -4.17
CA GLY A 10 -21.25 3.50 -5.44
C GLY A 10 -21.88 4.19 -6.65
N ASN A 11 -21.34 3.94 -7.83
CA ASN A 11 -21.80 4.49 -9.10
C ASN A 11 -22.46 3.41 -9.95
N TYR A 12 -23.79 3.33 -9.86
CA TYR A 12 -24.57 2.32 -10.58
C TYR A 12 -24.46 2.46 -12.10
N GLU A 13 -24.48 3.68 -12.63
CA GLU A 13 -24.40 3.92 -14.07
C GLU A 13 -23.04 3.47 -14.63
N ALA A 14 -21.97 3.71 -13.90
CA ALA A 14 -20.63 3.31 -14.29
C ALA A 14 -20.49 1.78 -14.33
N VAL A 15 -20.99 1.05 -13.32
CA VAL A 15 -20.95 -0.42 -13.33
C VAL A 15 -21.87 -1.00 -14.38
N LEU A 16 -23.04 -0.40 -14.62
CA LEU A 16 -23.96 -0.83 -15.69
C LEU A 16 -23.33 -0.63 -17.07
N GLY A 17 -22.66 0.49 -17.29
CA GLY A 17 -21.90 0.76 -18.52
C GLY A 17 -20.76 -0.23 -18.76
N ARG A 18 -20.19 -0.78 -17.69
CA ARG A 18 -19.08 -1.76 -17.76
C ARG A 18 -19.57 -3.19 -17.94
N LEU A 19 -20.58 -3.61 -17.19
CA LEU A 19 -21.06 -5.00 -17.17
C LEU A 19 -22.23 -5.23 -18.12
N HIS A 20 -22.90 -4.19 -18.60
CA HIS A 20 -24.03 -4.21 -19.54
C HIS A 20 -25.20 -5.12 -19.12
N SER A 21 -25.29 -5.52 -17.84
CA SER A 21 -26.29 -6.45 -17.34
C SER A 21 -26.53 -6.25 -15.85
N GLU A 22 -27.76 -5.94 -15.48
CA GLU A 22 -28.18 -5.85 -14.08
C GLU A 22 -28.02 -7.18 -13.33
N ALA A 23 -28.30 -8.30 -14.00
CA ALA A 23 -28.13 -9.62 -13.42
C ALA A 23 -26.66 -9.92 -13.07
N LEU A 24 -25.72 -9.47 -13.90
CA LEU A 24 -24.29 -9.57 -13.60
C LEU A 24 -23.86 -8.64 -12.46
N ILE A 25 -24.39 -7.43 -12.41
CA ILE A 25 -24.14 -6.50 -11.30
C ILE A 25 -24.59 -7.14 -10.00
N GLN A 26 -25.82 -7.64 -9.94
CA GLN A 26 -26.36 -8.30 -8.76
C GLN A 26 -25.49 -9.50 -8.34
N ARG A 27 -25.15 -10.36 -9.28
CA ARG A 27 -24.32 -11.54 -9.02
C ARG A 27 -22.96 -11.17 -8.44
N PHE A 28 -22.26 -10.21 -9.05
CA PHE A 28 -20.93 -9.81 -8.58
C PHE A 28 -20.98 -9.02 -7.27
N THR A 29 -22.00 -8.21 -7.06
CA THR A 29 -22.22 -7.50 -5.79
C THR A 29 -22.46 -8.49 -4.64
N LEU A 30 -23.28 -9.52 -4.87
CA LEU A 30 -23.48 -10.58 -3.87
C LEU A 30 -22.19 -11.38 -3.61
N LYS A 31 -21.43 -11.68 -4.68
CA LYS A 31 -20.15 -12.37 -4.53
C LYS A 31 -19.11 -11.54 -3.76
N PHE A 32 -19.18 -10.22 -3.83
CA PHE A 32 -18.33 -9.35 -3.02
C PHE A 32 -18.51 -9.54 -1.50
N LEU A 33 -19.70 -9.93 -1.04
CA LEU A 33 -19.94 -10.25 0.36
C LEU A 33 -19.16 -11.48 0.85
N GLU A 34 -18.72 -12.33 -0.07
CA GLU A 34 -17.89 -13.52 0.20
C GLU A 34 -16.40 -13.24 0.04
N ASP A 35 -16.04 -12.02 -0.43
CA ASP A 35 -14.66 -11.65 -0.68
C ASP A 35 -13.87 -11.53 0.63
N GLN A 36 -12.73 -12.22 0.68
CA GLN A 36 -11.91 -12.31 1.88
C GLN A 36 -10.84 -11.22 1.98
N SER A 37 -10.71 -10.36 0.97
CA SER A 37 -9.63 -9.37 0.90
C SER A 37 -9.63 -8.41 2.08
N TYR A 38 -10.81 -7.97 2.54
CA TYR A 38 -10.92 -7.11 3.73
C TYR A 38 -10.50 -7.84 5.01
N LEU A 39 -10.95 -9.08 5.18
CA LEU A 39 -10.60 -9.88 6.37
C LEU A 39 -9.10 -10.18 6.39
N GLN A 40 -8.53 -10.54 5.25
CA GLN A 40 -7.09 -10.75 5.10
C GLN A 40 -6.31 -9.48 5.38
N LEU A 41 -6.76 -8.33 4.86
CA LEU A 41 -6.16 -7.02 5.13
C LEU A 41 -6.13 -6.74 6.64
N LYS A 42 -7.25 -6.93 7.33
CA LYS A 42 -7.34 -6.74 8.77
C LYS A 42 -6.35 -7.64 9.53
N GLN A 43 -6.36 -8.93 9.25
CA GLN A 43 -5.49 -9.91 9.89
C GLN A 43 -4.01 -9.63 9.65
N THR A 44 -3.64 -9.30 8.42
CA THR A 44 -2.24 -9.01 8.06
C THR A 44 -1.73 -7.72 8.70
N LEU A 45 -2.59 -6.71 8.85
CA LEU A 45 -2.25 -5.48 9.59
C LEU A 45 -2.06 -5.76 11.08
N GLU A 46 -2.95 -6.53 11.71
CA GLU A 46 -2.84 -6.93 13.11
C GLU A 46 -1.53 -7.71 13.37
N ASN A 47 -1.13 -8.56 12.43
CA ASN A 47 0.11 -9.34 12.48
C ASN A 47 1.36 -8.56 12.02
N LYS A 48 1.22 -7.28 11.66
CA LYS A 48 2.30 -6.45 11.10
C LYS A 48 2.97 -7.06 9.86
N ASN A 49 2.24 -7.88 9.12
CA ASN A 49 2.65 -8.40 7.82
C ASN A 49 2.26 -7.42 6.72
N TYR A 50 3.06 -6.39 6.54
CA TYR A 50 2.75 -5.27 5.64
C TYR A 50 2.78 -5.64 4.16
N GLU A 51 3.55 -6.64 3.77
CA GLU A 51 3.60 -7.13 2.39
C GLU A 51 2.25 -7.75 1.98
N ASP A 52 1.73 -8.66 2.78
CA ASP A 52 0.44 -9.29 2.51
C ASP A 52 -0.72 -8.32 2.75
N ALA A 53 -0.60 -7.37 3.68
CA ALA A 53 -1.55 -6.29 3.86
C ALA A 53 -1.64 -5.42 2.59
N PHE A 54 -0.51 -5.08 1.99
CA PHE A 54 -0.48 -4.34 0.72
C PHE A 54 -1.17 -5.12 -0.41
N ARG A 55 -0.88 -6.42 -0.54
CA ARG A 55 -1.52 -7.28 -1.55
C ARG A 55 -3.03 -7.35 -1.37
N SER A 56 -3.48 -7.53 -0.12
CA SER A 56 -4.92 -7.60 0.20
C SER A 56 -5.63 -6.28 -0.07
N ALA A 57 -5.02 -5.14 0.30
CA ALA A 57 -5.54 -3.82 0.01
C ALA A 57 -5.62 -3.55 -1.51
N HIS A 58 -4.59 -3.95 -2.26
CA HIS A 58 -4.56 -3.81 -3.71
C HIS A 58 -5.66 -4.65 -4.38
N THR A 59 -5.88 -5.88 -3.92
CA THR A 59 -6.96 -6.74 -4.40
C THR A 59 -8.32 -6.12 -4.11
N LEU A 60 -8.55 -5.67 -2.87
CA LEU A 60 -9.79 -5.01 -2.47
C LEU A 60 -10.08 -3.77 -3.33
N LYS A 61 -9.06 -2.93 -3.54
CA LYS A 61 -9.14 -1.75 -4.40
C LYS A 61 -9.57 -2.13 -5.84
N GLY A 62 -8.96 -3.17 -6.42
CA GLY A 62 -9.30 -3.65 -7.76
C GLY A 62 -10.75 -4.13 -7.86
N VAL A 63 -11.25 -4.85 -6.87
CA VAL A 63 -12.65 -5.30 -6.82
C VAL A 63 -13.59 -4.10 -6.71
N CYS A 64 -13.29 -3.13 -5.83
CA CYS A 64 -14.09 -1.91 -5.69
C CYS A 64 -14.14 -1.09 -6.99
N GLN A 65 -13.03 -0.98 -7.69
CA GLN A 65 -12.97 -0.31 -8.99
C GLN A 65 -13.85 -1.01 -10.04
N ASN A 66 -13.77 -2.31 -10.13
CA ASN A 66 -14.55 -3.09 -11.09
C ASN A 66 -16.06 -3.01 -10.82
N LEU A 67 -16.46 -2.97 -9.56
CA LEU A 67 -17.84 -2.85 -9.14
C LEU A 67 -18.30 -1.39 -8.99
N SER A 68 -17.46 -0.41 -9.26
CA SER A 68 -17.76 1.02 -9.07
C SER A 68 -18.27 1.35 -7.66
N PHE A 69 -17.66 0.76 -6.64
CA PHE A 69 -17.85 1.11 -5.24
C PHE A 69 -16.96 2.32 -4.90
N ASP A 70 -17.31 3.47 -5.45
CA ASP A 70 -16.43 4.65 -5.50
C ASP A 70 -15.96 5.10 -4.13
N ARG A 71 -16.86 5.17 -3.14
CA ARG A 71 -16.50 5.55 -1.76
C ARG A 71 -15.49 4.57 -1.13
N LEU A 72 -15.70 3.27 -1.31
CA LEU A 72 -14.79 2.26 -0.77
C LEU A 72 -13.46 2.26 -1.53
N TYR A 73 -13.49 2.48 -2.84
CA TYR A 73 -12.31 2.67 -3.66
C TYR A 73 -11.45 3.85 -3.19
N GLU A 74 -12.05 5.02 -2.97
CA GLU A 74 -11.34 6.22 -2.51
C GLU A 74 -10.67 6.01 -1.15
N VAL A 75 -11.34 5.35 -0.21
CA VAL A 75 -10.78 5.04 1.11
C VAL A 75 -9.61 4.05 1.00
N SER A 76 -9.72 3.03 0.14
CA SER A 76 -8.66 2.05 -0.07
C SER A 76 -7.47 2.60 -0.85
N ASP A 77 -7.65 3.62 -1.67
CA ASP A 77 -6.59 4.15 -2.55
C ASP A 77 -5.58 5.03 -1.82
N LYS A 78 -6.04 6.09 -1.18
CA LYS A 78 -5.14 7.19 -0.78
C LYS A 78 -4.52 7.09 0.61
N SER A 79 -5.27 6.65 1.62
CA SER A 79 -4.75 6.67 2.98
C SER A 79 -4.17 5.34 3.42
N LEU A 80 -4.87 4.25 3.12
CA LEU A 80 -4.51 2.92 3.60
C LEU A 80 -3.30 2.36 2.86
N LEU A 81 -3.30 2.43 1.52
CA LEU A 81 -2.17 1.92 0.73
C LEU A 81 -0.89 2.70 0.97
N ASN A 82 -0.97 4.02 1.07
CA ASN A 82 0.20 4.84 1.37
C ASN A 82 0.74 4.57 2.78
N GLN A 83 -0.14 4.37 3.76
CA GLN A 83 0.25 4.03 5.12
C GLN A 83 0.90 2.64 5.17
N ILE A 84 0.31 1.64 4.53
CA ILE A 84 0.85 0.27 4.45
C ILE A 84 2.19 0.28 3.73
N TYR A 85 2.28 0.98 2.60
CA TYR A 85 3.53 1.10 1.84
C TYR A 85 4.64 1.76 2.66
N SER A 86 4.34 2.86 3.35
CA SER A 86 5.30 3.54 4.22
C SER A 86 5.76 2.64 5.37
N GLN A 87 4.87 1.90 6.00
CA GLN A 87 5.22 0.97 7.09
C GLN A 87 6.10 -0.17 6.59
N ASN A 88 5.79 -0.74 5.42
CA ASN A 88 6.61 -1.78 4.82
C ASN A 88 8.01 -1.24 4.46
N LEU A 89 8.07 -0.05 3.88
CA LEU A 89 9.32 0.61 3.53
C LEU A 89 10.21 0.85 4.76
N ILE A 90 9.63 1.36 5.85
CA ILE A 90 10.35 1.58 7.12
C ILE A 90 10.92 0.26 7.65
N LYS A 91 10.14 -0.83 7.62
CA LYS A 91 10.58 -2.14 8.07
C LYS A 91 11.78 -2.65 7.25
N VAL A 92 11.67 -2.62 5.92
CA VAL A 92 12.76 -3.07 5.02
C VAL A 92 14.00 -2.20 5.19
N MET A 93 13.84 -0.91 5.34
CA MET A 93 14.95 0.01 5.64
C MET A 93 15.63 -0.37 6.95
N GLN A 94 14.89 -0.62 8.02
CA GLN A 94 15.46 -0.98 9.31
C GLN A 94 16.27 -2.28 9.21
N GLU A 95 15.74 -3.30 8.55
CA GLU A 95 16.45 -4.56 8.33
C GLU A 95 17.76 -4.34 7.56
N LYS A 96 17.75 -3.53 6.51
CA LYS A 96 18.94 -3.21 5.73
C LYS A 96 19.95 -2.36 6.51
N ILE A 97 19.48 -1.40 7.27
CA ILE A 97 20.30 -0.57 8.17
C ILE A 97 21.03 -1.45 9.19
N ASP A 98 20.32 -2.36 9.83
CA ASP A 98 20.88 -3.28 10.82
C ASP A 98 21.92 -4.23 10.19
N PHE A 99 21.66 -4.71 8.99
CA PHE A 99 22.60 -5.50 8.21
C PHE A 99 23.89 -4.73 7.91
N PHE A 100 23.78 -3.49 7.44
CA PHE A 100 24.95 -2.65 7.13
C PHE A 100 25.75 -2.29 8.38
N LYS A 101 25.09 -1.93 9.47
CA LYS A 101 25.76 -1.66 10.76
C LYS A 101 26.57 -2.87 11.25
N SER A 102 26.04 -4.07 11.03
CA SER A 102 26.71 -5.33 11.46
C SER A 102 27.89 -5.71 10.58
N ASN A 103 27.93 -5.32 9.30
CA ASN A 103 28.85 -5.90 8.32
C ASN A 103 29.81 -4.92 7.64
N SER A 104 29.67 -3.59 7.81
CA SER A 104 30.35 -2.64 6.92
C SER A 104 31.14 -1.52 7.58
N GLY A 105 31.32 -1.52 8.90
CA GLY A 105 31.98 -0.39 9.61
C GLY A 105 31.26 0.95 9.41
N ILE A 106 29.94 0.91 9.20
CA ILE A 106 29.10 2.10 9.08
C ILE A 106 28.71 2.57 10.46
N ASN A 107 29.01 3.84 10.79
CA ASN A 107 28.71 4.43 12.09
C ASN A 107 27.25 4.86 12.22
N SER A 108 26.71 5.47 11.18
CA SER A 108 25.32 5.93 11.21
C SER A 108 24.68 5.89 9.84
N ILE A 109 23.38 5.63 9.85
CA ILE A 109 22.48 5.76 8.71
C ILE A 109 21.27 6.54 9.19
N ASP A 110 21.02 7.67 8.55
CA ASP A 110 19.88 8.53 8.82
C ASP A 110 18.99 8.63 7.59
N TYR A 111 17.71 8.47 7.80
CA TYR A 111 16.71 8.68 6.75
C TYR A 111 15.65 9.67 7.22
N ASN A 112 15.50 10.72 6.44
CA ASN A 112 14.43 11.69 6.65
C ASN A 112 13.27 11.39 5.71
N ALA A 113 12.19 10.83 6.27
CA ALA A 113 11.00 10.45 5.49
C ALA A 113 10.27 11.65 4.84
N SER A 114 10.40 12.85 5.42
CA SER A 114 9.75 14.05 4.89
C SER A 114 10.43 14.60 3.64
N SER A 115 11.77 14.53 3.60
CA SER A 115 12.58 15.01 2.46
C SER A 115 13.04 13.89 1.52
N GLY A 116 12.90 12.61 1.90
CA GLY A 116 13.48 11.49 1.18
C GLY A 116 15.02 11.43 1.28
N GLN A 117 15.61 12.20 2.18
CA GLN A 117 17.07 12.26 2.36
C GLN A 117 17.57 11.00 3.07
N LEU A 118 18.55 10.33 2.47
CA LEU A 118 19.29 9.22 3.05
C LEU A 118 20.77 9.65 3.22
N THR A 119 21.30 9.55 4.43
CA THR A 119 22.69 9.87 4.75
C THR A 119 23.36 8.67 5.39
N ILE A 120 24.47 8.22 4.82
CA ILE A 120 25.27 7.09 5.34
C ILE A 120 26.66 7.61 5.69
N ILE A 121 27.09 7.40 6.94
CA ILE A 121 28.36 7.86 7.47
C ILE A 121 29.19 6.64 7.93
N ASN A 122 30.43 6.53 7.45
CA ASN A 122 31.35 5.48 7.85
C ASN A 122 32.13 5.82 9.13
N GLU A 123 33.00 4.91 9.61
CA GLU A 123 33.84 5.08 10.81
C GLU A 123 34.72 6.34 10.77
N LYS A 124 35.08 6.82 9.59
CA LYS A 124 35.86 8.06 9.39
C LYS A 124 34.97 9.30 9.34
N GLN A 125 33.71 9.20 9.67
CA GLN A 125 32.69 10.26 9.57
C GLN A 125 32.57 10.86 8.16
N LYS A 126 32.96 10.11 7.16
CA LYS A 126 32.81 10.50 5.76
C LYS A 126 31.44 10.10 5.26
N ILE A 127 30.71 11.05 4.69
CA ILE A 127 29.43 10.76 3.98
C ILE A 127 29.78 9.92 2.76
N ILE A 128 29.30 8.69 2.75
CA ILE A 128 29.49 7.74 1.64
C ILE A 128 28.31 7.70 0.68
N TYR A 129 27.17 8.21 1.14
CA TYR A 129 25.96 8.34 0.32
C TYR A 129 25.07 9.44 0.88
N GLN A 130 24.60 10.31 0.01
CA GLN A 130 23.61 11.32 0.34
C GLN A 130 22.72 11.56 -0.86
N ARG A 131 21.40 11.49 -0.65
CA ARG A 131 20.42 11.77 -1.67
C ARG A 131 19.19 12.43 -1.07
N GLU A 132 18.69 13.43 -1.76
CA GLU A 132 17.41 14.09 -1.50
C GLU A 132 16.52 13.89 -2.71
N ASP A 133 15.45 13.11 -2.57
CA ASP A 133 14.49 12.87 -3.64
C ASP A 133 13.19 12.33 -3.03
N PRO A 134 12.09 13.08 -3.03
CA PRO A 134 10.81 12.63 -2.47
C PRO A 134 10.17 11.46 -3.23
N GLY A 135 10.64 11.16 -4.43
CA GLY A 135 10.25 9.97 -5.21
C GLY A 135 11.24 8.81 -5.13
N PHE A 136 12.14 8.84 -4.18
CA PHE A 136 13.26 7.93 -4.06
C PHE A 136 12.86 6.49 -3.75
N ASP A 137 13.37 5.56 -4.54
CA ASP A 137 13.25 4.12 -4.31
C ASP A 137 14.42 3.63 -3.45
N VAL A 138 14.16 3.50 -2.15
CA VAL A 138 15.15 3.04 -1.16
C VAL A 138 15.71 1.66 -1.51
N PHE A 139 14.94 0.81 -2.18
CA PHE A 139 15.39 -0.53 -2.53
C PHE A 139 16.59 -0.53 -3.48
N LYS A 140 16.69 0.48 -4.35
CA LYS A 140 17.81 0.60 -5.30
C LYS A 140 19.13 1.00 -4.67
N VAL A 141 19.12 1.60 -3.48
CA VAL A 141 20.35 2.00 -2.78
C VAL A 141 21.09 0.80 -2.23
N PHE A 142 20.36 -0.27 -1.91
CA PHE A 142 20.89 -1.43 -1.21
C PHE A 142 21.00 -2.68 -2.12
N GLU A 143 20.68 -2.53 -3.39
CA GLU A 143 20.99 -3.56 -4.40
C GLU A 143 22.48 -3.55 -4.73
#